data_b576b92a8ea7119578e757eb00e85986
#
_entry.id   b576b92a8ea7119578e757eb00e85986
#
_cell.length_a   1.000
_cell.length_b   1.000
_cell.length_c   1.000
_cell.angle_alpha   90.00
_cell.angle_beta   90.00
_cell.angle_gamma   90.00
#
_symmetry.space_group_name_H-M   'P 1'
#
loop_
_entity.id
_entity.type
_entity.pdbx_description
1 polymer ?
#
loop_
_entity_poly.entity_id
_entity_poly.type
_entity_poly.pdbx_seq_one_letter_code
_entity_poly.pdbx_strand_id
1 'polypeptide(L)'
;ELYEAKKLKGEIKNINAEIAKQLNISERQARKYTTAEKLIPELSELLNANGIDLNQADKFGKLDEDAQKSILLVLKANNGKIENAQFQEIKKLSEERELEAKKYKEALDEAQKKIEHQENTVRFLENKINELEKAPTSSKTKEELVDELKYITEAKNKAEKEKAKLETSLEKIKQQ
;
A
#
# COMPACT_ATOMS: atom_id res chain seq x y z
N GLU A 1 20.76 6.81 -6.52
CA GLU A 1 20.31 6.53 -7.92
C GLU A 1 21.35 5.71 -8.71
N LEU A 2 22.65 6.13 -8.81
CA LEU A 2 23.67 5.42 -9.60
C LEU A 2 23.86 3.96 -9.14
N TYR A 3 23.93 3.70 -7.83
CA TYR A 3 24.13 2.37 -7.28
C TYR A 3 22.89 1.49 -7.40
N GLU A 4 21.70 2.06 -7.30
CA GLU A 4 20.44 1.35 -7.52
C GLU A 4 20.31 0.92 -8.99
N ALA A 5 20.65 1.80 -9.93
CA ALA A 5 20.70 1.46 -11.34
C ALA A 5 21.67 0.31 -11.64
N LYS A 6 22.86 0.29 -11.02
CA LYS A 6 23.83 -0.81 -11.13
C LYS A 6 23.32 -2.09 -10.49
N LYS A 7 22.60 -2.03 -9.39
CA LYS A 7 21.97 -3.20 -8.75
C LYS A 7 20.87 -3.79 -9.63
N LEU A 8 20.02 -2.96 -10.23
CA LEU A 8 18.97 -3.40 -11.17
C LEU A 8 19.55 -4.08 -12.41
N LYS A 9 20.73 -3.65 -12.88
CA LYS A 9 21.47 -4.29 -13.98
C LYS A 9 22.23 -5.55 -13.56
N GLY A 10 22.19 -5.93 -12.28
CA GLY A 10 22.93 -7.08 -11.76
C GLY A 10 24.44 -6.87 -11.61
N GLU A 11 24.95 -5.65 -11.83
CA GLU A 11 26.37 -5.30 -11.75
C GLU A 11 26.89 -5.32 -10.30
N ILE A 12 26.02 -5.04 -9.32
CA ILE A 12 26.33 -5.10 -7.88
C ILE A 12 25.26 -5.85 -7.12
N LYS A 13 25.67 -6.73 -6.20
CA LYS A 13 24.76 -7.52 -5.35
C LYS A 13 24.37 -6.77 -4.06
N ASN A 14 25.29 -5.97 -3.52
CA ASN A 14 25.12 -5.25 -2.24
C ASN A 14 25.63 -3.81 -2.38
N ILE A 15 24.69 -2.85 -2.39
CA ILE A 15 24.99 -1.43 -2.53
C ILE A 15 25.87 -0.94 -1.38
N ASN A 16 25.56 -1.34 -0.13
CA ASN A 16 26.34 -0.88 1.03
C ASN A 16 27.77 -1.40 1.04
N ALA A 17 28.02 -2.63 0.57
CA ALA A 17 29.35 -3.17 0.44
C ALA A 17 30.18 -2.40 -0.62
N GLU A 18 29.55 -2.02 -1.73
CA GLU A 18 30.22 -1.26 -2.78
C GLU A 18 30.54 0.17 -2.32
N ILE A 19 29.61 0.85 -1.65
CA ILE A 19 29.84 2.17 -1.05
C ILE A 19 30.95 2.10 0.00
N ALA A 20 30.91 1.08 0.88
CA ALA A 20 31.92 0.86 1.90
C ALA A 20 33.33 0.72 1.33
N LYS A 21 33.45 -0.04 0.23
CA LYS A 21 34.71 -0.25 -0.49
C LYS A 21 35.22 1.05 -1.11
N GLN A 22 34.35 1.80 -1.79
CA GLN A 22 34.75 3.03 -2.50
C GLN A 22 35.13 4.15 -1.52
N LEU A 23 34.44 4.29 -0.41
CA LEU A 23 34.67 5.33 0.59
C LEU A 23 35.68 4.90 1.67
N ASN A 24 36.18 3.66 1.62
CA ASN A 24 37.05 3.06 2.66
C ASN A 24 36.48 3.17 4.07
N ILE A 25 35.20 2.84 4.22
CA ILE A 25 34.45 2.83 5.48
C ILE A 25 33.87 1.44 5.74
N SER A 26 33.34 1.18 6.93
CA SER A 26 32.64 -0.06 7.22
C SER A 26 31.27 -0.12 6.52
N GLU A 27 30.77 -1.31 6.18
CA GLU A 27 29.41 -1.50 5.65
C GLU A 27 28.34 -0.97 6.61
N ARG A 28 28.60 -1.01 7.92
CA ARG A 28 27.72 -0.43 8.94
C ARG A 28 27.63 1.10 8.77
N GLN A 29 28.72 1.76 8.48
CA GLN A 29 28.72 3.22 8.21
C GLN A 29 28.05 3.52 6.87
N ALA A 30 28.35 2.74 5.82
CA ALA A 30 27.71 2.88 4.51
C ALA A 30 26.17 2.77 4.62
N ARG A 31 25.66 1.82 5.42
CA ARG A 31 24.23 1.69 5.68
C ARG A 31 23.62 2.92 6.34
N LYS A 32 24.33 3.57 7.27
CA LYS A 32 23.82 4.80 7.90
C LYS A 32 23.71 5.95 6.90
N TYR A 33 24.66 6.08 5.99
CA TYR A 33 24.60 7.08 4.92
C TYR A 33 23.41 6.80 3.97
N THR A 34 23.23 5.55 3.53
CA THR A 34 22.07 5.21 2.66
C THR A 34 20.73 5.35 3.38
N THR A 35 20.68 5.21 4.71
CA THR A 35 19.47 5.50 5.49
C THR A 35 19.26 7.01 5.62
N ALA A 36 20.32 7.77 5.81
CA ALA A 36 20.26 9.22 5.90
C ALA A 36 19.77 9.90 4.59
N GLU A 37 19.96 9.26 3.42
CA GLU A 37 19.37 9.72 2.14
C GLU A 37 17.83 9.73 2.15
N LYS A 38 17.19 9.01 3.08
CA LYS A 38 15.73 8.97 3.24
C LYS A 38 15.18 10.05 4.17
N LEU A 39 16.03 10.92 4.69
CA LEU A 39 15.60 12.04 5.49
C LEU A 39 14.83 13.06 4.65
N ILE A 40 13.85 13.70 5.27
CA ILE A 40 13.23 14.90 4.69
C ILE A 40 14.30 15.99 4.54
N PRO A 41 14.13 16.93 3.58
CA PRO A 41 15.15 17.94 3.27
C PRO A 41 15.65 18.70 4.50
N GLU A 42 14.74 19.09 5.39
CA GLU A 42 15.07 19.88 6.58
C GLU A 42 15.92 19.11 7.60
N LEU A 43 15.72 17.80 7.75
CA LEU A 43 16.57 16.96 8.59
C LEU A 43 17.94 16.69 7.93
N SER A 44 17.97 16.59 6.61
CA SER A 44 19.22 16.50 5.85
C SER A 44 20.06 17.78 6.00
N GLU A 45 19.42 18.94 5.97
CA GLU A 45 20.11 20.23 6.23
C GLU A 45 20.67 20.27 7.66
N LEU A 46 19.93 19.79 8.67
CA LEU A 46 20.42 19.68 10.05
C LEU A 46 21.60 18.73 10.16
N LEU A 47 21.61 17.62 9.43
CA LEU A 47 22.75 16.70 9.39
C LEU A 47 23.98 17.37 8.78
N ASN A 48 23.83 18.08 7.67
CA ASN A 48 24.91 18.80 6.99
C ASN A 48 25.47 19.95 7.85
N ALA A 49 24.61 20.59 8.64
CA ALA A 49 24.98 21.65 9.57
C ALA A 49 25.53 21.15 10.93
N ASN A 50 25.70 19.83 11.09
CA ASN A 50 26.05 19.16 12.36
C ASN A 50 25.04 19.42 13.50
N GLY A 51 23.80 19.77 13.18
CA GLY A 51 22.72 19.90 14.17
C GLY A 51 22.18 18.55 14.65
N ILE A 52 22.36 17.48 13.89
CA ILE A 52 22.14 16.08 14.27
C ILE A 52 23.35 15.24 13.85
N ASP A 53 23.60 14.14 14.55
CA ASP A 53 24.67 13.22 14.17
C ASP A 53 24.19 12.09 13.22
N LEU A 54 25.13 11.36 12.63
CA LEU A 54 24.84 10.26 11.70
C LEU A 54 24.04 9.11 12.34
N ASN A 55 24.15 8.90 13.66
CA ASN A 55 23.37 7.89 14.35
C ASN A 55 21.91 8.32 14.52
N GLN A 56 21.68 9.61 14.77
CA GLN A 56 20.35 10.21 14.78
C GLN A 56 19.73 10.16 13.38
N ALA A 57 20.49 10.55 12.36
CA ALA A 57 20.08 10.46 10.96
C ALA A 57 19.67 9.04 10.55
N ASP A 58 20.46 8.01 10.94
CA ASP A 58 20.12 6.60 10.70
C ASP A 58 18.83 6.17 11.42
N LYS A 59 18.55 6.69 12.62
CA LYS A 59 17.31 6.42 13.34
C LYS A 59 16.12 7.10 12.70
N PHE A 60 16.25 8.36 12.32
CA PHE A 60 15.17 9.17 11.77
C PHE A 60 14.82 8.74 10.33
N GLY A 61 15.80 8.43 9.49
CA GLY A 61 15.59 7.98 8.12
C GLY A 61 14.96 6.59 7.98
N LYS A 62 14.71 5.89 9.09
CA LYS A 62 13.94 4.63 9.13
C LYS A 62 12.44 4.87 9.35
N LEU A 63 12.05 6.07 9.68
CA LEU A 63 10.67 6.45 9.97
C LEU A 63 10.00 7.04 8.72
N ASP A 64 8.67 7.01 8.70
CA ASP A 64 7.89 7.67 7.67
C ASP A 64 8.07 9.21 7.70
N GLU A 65 7.65 9.87 6.64
CA GLU A 65 7.80 11.31 6.48
C GLU A 65 7.11 12.12 7.59
N ASP A 66 5.94 11.68 8.05
CA ASP A 66 5.17 12.37 9.08
C ASP A 66 5.82 12.25 10.47
N ALA A 67 6.39 11.08 10.76
CA ALA A 67 7.19 10.89 11.96
C ALA A 67 8.48 11.75 11.92
N GLN A 68 9.12 11.85 10.76
CA GLN A 68 10.29 12.73 10.58
C GLN A 68 9.92 14.21 10.77
N LYS A 69 8.77 14.67 10.26
CA LYS A 69 8.23 16.03 10.51
C LYS A 69 7.97 16.25 12.00
N SER A 70 7.42 15.26 12.70
CA SER A 70 7.19 15.33 14.14
C SER A 70 8.51 15.47 14.92
N ILE A 71 9.55 14.71 14.53
CA ILE A 71 10.90 14.84 15.08
C ILE A 71 11.47 16.24 14.85
N LEU A 72 11.31 16.77 13.65
CA LEU A 72 11.78 18.12 13.32
C LEU A 72 11.13 19.19 14.21
N LEU A 73 9.82 19.07 14.48
CA LEU A 73 9.12 19.98 15.39
C LEU A 73 9.68 19.89 16.82
N VAL A 74 9.93 18.68 17.32
CA VAL A 74 10.53 18.48 18.65
C VAL A 74 11.95 19.04 18.71
N LEU A 75 12.78 18.84 17.70
CA LEU A 75 14.13 19.39 17.62
C LEU A 75 14.10 20.92 17.63
N LYS A 76 13.19 21.54 16.87
CA LYS A 76 13.02 23.01 16.85
C LYS A 76 12.57 23.56 18.20
N ALA A 77 11.64 22.89 18.88
CA ALA A 77 11.14 23.28 20.19
C ALA A 77 12.18 23.13 21.33
N ASN A 78 13.08 22.15 21.19
CA ASN A 78 14.02 21.76 22.24
C ASN A 78 15.49 22.11 21.91
N ASN A 79 15.72 23.18 21.13
CA ASN A 79 17.07 23.65 20.75
C ASN A 79 17.97 22.52 20.18
N GLY A 80 17.44 21.75 19.24
CA GLY A 80 18.18 20.67 18.56
C GLY A 80 18.28 19.35 19.33
N LYS A 81 17.56 19.20 20.43
CA LYS A 81 17.59 17.98 21.25
C LYS A 81 16.28 17.23 21.19
N ILE A 82 16.35 15.91 21.16
CA ILE A 82 15.20 15.00 21.31
C ILE A 82 15.51 13.99 22.43
N GLU A 83 14.60 13.87 23.37
CA GLU A 83 14.71 12.87 24.42
C GLU A 83 14.35 11.48 23.89
N ASN A 84 14.98 10.45 24.48
CA ASN A 84 14.72 9.09 24.02
C ASN A 84 13.24 8.69 24.18
N ALA A 85 12.56 9.17 25.21
CA ALA A 85 11.13 8.92 25.43
C ALA A 85 10.29 9.50 24.28
N GLN A 86 10.53 10.76 23.90
CA GLN A 86 9.84 11.42 22.78
C GLN A 86 10.10 10.69 21.46
N PHE A 87 11.34 10.28 21.20
CA PHE A 87 11.67 9.51 20.01
C PHE A 87 10.92 8.16 19.98
N GLN A 88 10.87 7.43 21.09
CA GLN A 88 10.17 6.15 21.16
C GLN A 88 8.67 6.29 20.98
N GLU A 89 8.07 7.37 21.48
CA GLU A 89 6.65 7.65 21.28
C GLU A 89 6.33 7.93 19.81
N ILE A 90 7.11 8.79 19.16
CA ILE A 90 6.95 9.07 17.72
C ILE A 90 7.12 7.81 16.89
N LYS A 91 8.14 7.00 17.21
CA LYS A 91 8.40 5.73 16.54
C LYS A 91 7.22 4.76 16.69
N LYS A 92 6.67 4.63 17.89
CA LYS A 92 5.51 3.76 18.16
C LYS A 92 4.29 4.19 17.35
N LEU A 93 4.00 5.50 17.32
CA LEU A 93 2.90 6.05 16.51
C LEU A 93 3.09 5.82 15.00
N SER A 94 4.33 5.88 14.50
CA SER A 94 4.66 5.55 13.11
C SER A 94 4.40 4.07 12.82
N GLU A 95 4.88 3.16 13.68
CA GLU A 95 4.67 1.71 13.54
C GLU A 95 3.17 1.33 13.61
N GLU A 96 2.39 1.97 14.48
CA GLU A 96 0.94 1.78 14.57
C GLU A 96 0.24 2.23 13.28
N ARG A 97 0.60 3.39 12.72
CA ARG A 97 0.07 3.88 11.43
C ARG A 97 0.42 2.96 10.26
N GLU A 98 1.66 2.48 10.19
CA GLU A 98 2.06 1.52 9.15
C GLU A 98 1.25 0.22 9.23
N LEU A 99 1.01 -0.28 10.45
CA LEU A 99 0.19 -1.48 10.65
C LEU A 99 -1.26 -1.25 10.24
N GLU A 100 -1.83 -0.11 10.57
CA GLU A 100 -3.19 0.26 10.14
C GLU A 100 -3.27 0.40 8.62
N ALA A 101 -2.33 1.12 8.00
CA ALA A 101 -2.27 1.28 6.55
C ALA A 101 -2.17 -0.08 5.83
N LYS A 102 -1.41 -1.03 6.39
CA LYS A 102 -1.34 -2.39 5.87
C LYS A 102 -2.69 -3.12 5.95
N LYS A 103 -3.38 -3.04 7.09
CA LYS A 103 -4.72 -3.64 7.27
C LYS A 103 -5.74 -3.04 6.29
N TYR A 104 -5.72 -1.72 6.09
CA TYR A 104 -6.60 -1.07 5.11
C TYR A 104 -6.29 -1.53 3.68
N LYS A 105 -5.01 -1.64 3.32
CA LYS A 105 -4.62 -2.15 2.01
C LYS A 105 -5.10 -3.59 1.78
N GLU A 106 -4.90 -4.47 2.75
CA GLU A 106 -5.38 -5.86 2.67
C GLU A 106 -6.91 -5.93 2.54
N ALA A 107 -7.65 -5.11 3.31
CA ALA A 107 -9.10 -5.02 3.20
C ALA A 107 -9.56 -4.47 1.84
N LEU A 108 -8.83 -3.51 1.29
CA LEU A 108 -9.09 -2.96 -0.05
C LEU A 108 -8.90 -4.02 -1.12
N ASP A 109 -7.80 -4.76 -1.09
CA ASP A 109 -7.48 -5.82 -2.05
C ASP A 109 -8.52 -6.95 -1.99
N GLU A 110 -8.97 -7.30 -0.77
CA GLU A 110 -10.01 -8.32 -0.59
C GLU A 110 -11.37 -7.85 -1.14
N ALA A 111 -11.76 -6.60 -0.86
CA ALA A 111 -12.99 -6.02 -1.38
C ALA A 111 -12.97 -5.94 -2.91
N GLN A 112 -11.84 -5.58 -3.51
CA GLN A 112 -11.67 -5.53 -4.96
C GLN A 112 -11.85 -6.91 -5.61
N LYS A 113 -11.25 -7.96 -5.05
CA LYS A 113 -11.43 -9.34 -5.52
C LYS A 113 -12.89 -9.81 -5.43
N LYS A 114 -13.61 -9.42 -4.38
CA LYS A 114 -15.04 -9.75 -4.24
C LYS A 114 -15.88 -9.05 -5.30
N ILE A 115 -15.58 -7.79 -5.61
CA ILE A 115 -16.26 -7.03 -6.68
C ILE A 115 -16.01 -7.70 -8.04
N GLU A 116 -14.77 -8.03 -8.37
CA GLU A 116 -14.41 -8.70 -9.62
C GLU A 116 -15.15 -10.05 -9.76
N HIS A 117 -15.23 -10.82 -8.67
CA HIS A 117 -15.99 -12.08 -8.67
C HIS A 117 -17.49 -11.84 -8.97
N GLN A 118 -18.10 -10.82 -8.37
CA GLN A 118 -19.51 -10.50 -8.62
C GLN A 118 -19.73 -9.99 -10.05
N GLU A 119 -18.80 -9.20 -10.58
CA GLU A 119 -18.87 -8.75 -11.99
C GLU A 119 -18.84 -9.93 -12.96
N ASN A 120 -17.96 -10.87 -12.74
CA ASN A 120 -17.88 -12.09 -13.55
C ASN A 120 -19.18 -12.92 -13.45
N THR A 121 -19.75 -12.99 -12.24
CA THR A 121 -21.05 -13.68 -12.02
C THR A 121 -22.19 -12.99 -12.77
N VAL A 122 -22.28 -11.67 -12.70
CA VAL A 122 -23.29 -10.89 -13.43
C VAL A 122 -23.14 -11.12 -14.93
N ARG A 123 -21.91 -11.01 -15.47
CA ARG A 123 -21.63 -11.23 -16.90
C ARG A 123 -22.02 -12.65 -17.35
N PHE A 124 -21.73 -13.66 -16.55
CA PHE A 124 -22.13 -15.04 -16.84
C PHE A 124 -23.65 -15.18 -16.92
N LEU A 125 -24.37 -14.60 -15.95
CA LEU A 125 -25.84 -14.66 -15.91
C LEU A 125 -26.49 -13.89 -17.07
N GLU A 126 -25.92 -12.75 -17.48
CA GLU A 126 -26.35 -12.01 -18.66
C GLU A 126 -26.20 -12.82 -19.95
N ASN A 127 -25.05 -13.48 -20.12
CA ASN A 127 -24.84 -14.36 -21.26
C ASN A 127 -25.86 -15.50 -21.29
N LYS A 128 -26.14 -16.08 -20.11
CA LYS A 128 -27.13 -17.16 -19.99
C LYS A 128 -28.56 -16.71 -20.31
N ILE A 129 -28.95 -15.52 -19.88
CA ILE A 129 -30.23 -14.90 -20.25
C ILE A 129 -30.31 -14.75 -21.79
N ASN A 130 -29.27 -14.18 -22.40
CA ASN A 130 -29.22 -13.98 -23.87
C ASN A 130 -29.29 -15.31 -24.65
N GLU A 131 -28.68 -16.38 -24.15
CA GLU A 131 -28.75 -17.71 -24.74
C GLU A 131 -30.19 -18.26 -24.68
N LEU A 132 -30.86 -18.14 -23.54
CA LEU A 132 -32.22 -18.64 -23.35
C LEU A 132 -33.26 -17.86 -24.16
N GLU A 133 -33.11 -16.54 -24.28
CA GLU A 133 -33.97 -15.68 -25.11
C GLU A 133 -33.88 -16.03 -26.60
N LYS A 134 -32.71 -16.50 -27.06
CA LYS A 134 -32.45 -16.88 -28.46
C LYS A 134 -32.71 -18.35 -28.74
N ALA A 135 -32.92 -19.19 -27.72
CA ALA A 135 -33.11 -20.62 -27.89
C ALA A 135 -34.40 -20.95 -28.66
N PRO A 136 -34.35 -21.78 -29.71
CA PRO A 136 -35.56 -22.19 -30.41
C PRO A 136 -36.42 -23.06 -29.44
N THR A 137 -37.70 -22.79 -29.37
CA THR A 137 -38.73 -23.38 -28.51
C THR A 137 -38.95 -24.89 -28.71
N SER A 138 -38.07 -25.58 -29.41
CA SER A 138 -38.28 -26.98 -29.82
C SER A 138 -37.87 -28.03 -28.78
N SER A 139 -37.18 -27.69 -27.73
CA SER A 139 -36.66 -28.65 -26.72
C SER A 139 -37.22 -28.53 -25.30
N LYS A 140 -37.83 -27.39 -24.95
CA LYS A 140 -38.50 -27.14 -23.66
C LYS A 140 -39.86 -26.52 -23.87
N THR A 141 -40.82 -26.76 -22.97
CA THR A 141 -42.09 -26.04 -23.01
C THR A 141 -41.88 -24.55 -22.77
N LYS A 142 -42.74 -23.70 -23.34
CA LYS A 142 -42.63 -22.23 -23.16
C LYS A 142 -42.65 -21.84 -21.66
N GLU A 143 -43.39 -22.58 -20.86
CA GLU A 143 -43.50 -22.38 -19.41
C GLU A 143 -42.20 -22.67 -18.70
N GLU A 144 -41.48 -23.75 -19.00
CA GLU A 144 -40.18 -24.10 -18.41
C GLU A 144 -39.10 -23.05 -18.74
N LEU A 145 -39.12 -22.50 -19.95
CA LEU A 145 -38.19 -21.44 -20.34
C LEU A 145 -38.47 -20.12 -19.58
N VAL A 146 -39.75 -19.79 -19.38
CA VAL A 146 -40.14 -18.60 -18.61
C VAL A 146 -39.70 -18.70 -17.16
N ASP A 147 -39.88 -19.88 -16.53
CA ASP A 147 -39.47 -20.11 -15.14
C ASP A 147 -37.95 -20.07 -15.00
N GLU A 148 -37.20 -20.65 -15.94
CA GLU A 148 -35.72 -20.59 -15.94
C GLU A 148 -35.21 -19.16 -16.10
N LEU A 149 -35.78 -18.39 -17.03
CA LEU A 149 -35.45 -16.97 -17.20
C LEU A 149 -35.74 -16.15 -15.96
N LYS A 150 -36.87 -16.39 -15.30
CA LYS A 150 -37.22 -15.69 -14.06
C LYS A 150 -36.20 -15.96 -12.96
N TYR A 151 -35.84 -17.24 -12.75
CA TYR A 151 -34.84 -17.64 -11.75
C TYR A 151 -33.48 -16.98 -12.00
N ILE A 152 -32.99 -17.01 -13.25
CA ILE A 152 -31.71 -16.44 -13.62
C ILE A 152 -31.73 -14.92 -13.45
N THR A 153 -32.84 -14.26 -13.83
CA THR A 153 -33.01 -12.82 -13.66
C THR A 153 -33.00 -12.41 -12.18
N GLU A 154 -33.65 -13.17 -11.32
CA GLU A 154 -33.60 -12.96 -9.87
C GLU A 154 -32.17 -13.13 -9.30
N ALA A 155 -31.45 -14.15 -9.75
CA ALA A 155 -30.06 -14.39 -9.37
C ALA A 155 -29.14 -13.23 -9.82
N LYS A 156 -29.31 -12.73 -11.05
CA LYS A 156 -28.60 -11.54 -11.56
C LYS A 156 -28.86 -10.33 -10.69
N ASN A 157 -30.11 -10.00 -10.43
CA ASN A 157 -30.49 -8.85 -9.61
C ASN A 157 -29.92 -8.94 -8.19
N LYS A 158 -29.80 -10.15 -7.63
CA LYS A 158 -29.16 -10.38 -6.33
C LYS A 158 -27.66 -10.08 -6.41
N ALA A 159 -26.96 -10.61 -7.42
CA ALA A 159 -25.54 -10.39 -7.63
C ALA A 159 -25.20 -8.90 -7.84
N GLU A 160 -26.00 -8.18 -8.60
CA GLU A 160 -25.87 -6.73 -8.80
C GLU A 160 -26.03 -5.93 -7.50
N LYS A 161 -27.00 -6.30 -6.65
CA LYS A 161 -27.19 -5.70 -5.33
C LYS A 161 -26.01 -5.95 -4.39
N GLU A 162 -25.44 -7.15 -4.42
CA GLU A 162 -24.24 -7.48 -3.64
C GLU A 162 -23.03 -6.70 -4.13
N LYS A 163 -22.83 -6.60 -5.45
CA LYS A 163 -21.78 -5.77 -6.07
C LYS A 163 -21.89 -4.32 -5.59
N ALA A 164 -23.07 -3.70 -5.68
CA ALA A 164 -23.29 -2.31 -5.27
C ALA A 164 -22.98 -2.08 -3.78
N LYS A 165 -23.29 -3.05 -2.91
CA LYS A 165 -22.92 -2.98 -1.49
C LYS A 165 -21.41 -3.04 -1.28
N LEU A 166 -20.71 -3.90 -2.02
CA LEU A 166 -19.25 -4.02 -1.94
C LEU A 166 -18.56 -2.76 -2.46
N GLU A 167 -19.05 -2.17 -3.56
CA GLU A 167 -18.56 -0.89 -4.09
C GLU A 167 -18.71 0.24 -3.08
N THR A 168 -19.87 0.34 -2.41
CA THR A 168 -20.11 1.32 -1.34
C THR A 168 -19.15 1.12 -0.16
N SER A 169 -18.86 -0.13 0.20
CA SER A 169 -17.92 -0.47 1.26
C SER A 169 -16.47 -0.13 0.88
N LEU A 170 -16.10 -0.38 -0.38
CA LEU A 170 -14.81 -0.04 -0.94
C LEU A 170 -14.57 1.48 -0.91
N GLU A 171 -15.56 2.27 -1.30
CA GLU A 171 -15.51 3.74 -1.23
C GLU A 171 -15.27 4.24 0.19
N LYS A 172 -15.95 3.66 1.19
CA LYS A 172 -15.72 4.01 2.60
C LYS A 172 -14.30 3.69 3.07
N ILE A 173 -13.73 2.55 2.66
CA ILE A 173 -12.35 2.18 2.98
C ILE A 173 -11.36 3.17 2.37
N LYS A 174 -11.61 3.66 1.13
CA LYS A 174 -10.73 4.62 0.45
C LYS A 174 -10.73 6.02 1.08
N GLN A 175 -11.76 6.37 1.85
CA GLN A 175 -11.91 7.68 2.49
C GLN A 175 -11.32 7.74 3.90
N GLN A 176 -10.88 6.62 4.46
CA GLN A 176 -10.19 6.50 5.75
C GLN A 176 -8.67 6.59 5.60
#